data_ff9faf7163689724b9054a111bb6a9d9
#
_entry.id   ff9faf7163689724b9054a111bb6a9d9
#
_cell.length_a   1.000
_cell.length_b   1.000
_cell.length_c   1.000
_cell.angle_alpha   90.00
_cell.angle_beta   90.00
_cell.angle_gamma   90.00
#
_symmetry.space_group_name_H-M   'P 1'
#
loop_
_entity.id
_entity.type
_entity.pdbx_description
1 polymer ?
#
loop_
_entity_poly.entity_id
_entity_poly.type
_entity_poly.pdbx_seq_one_letter_code
_entity_poly.pdbx_strand_id
1 'polypeptide(L)'
;HPALEHPGHALLGASFRAGFLAHVPRLHGHRHCQRHAGLRRSGRRLDDGHFWLSEITDRPNKGWDAALPRICTWGHFLDLQTKRRFWFFNLHMDHIGVQAREESAKLVVAKIREMCKPKEFVILTGDFNVDQNNHIYTTFVSSGILADSYETAGRRYAPNGTFNSFNPSLKTDSRIDHIFVSPSVRVHDYGVLTDTYRTETAASGEEIKSGAFPKEVSLHSYDARTPSDHFPVVVRLEFRR
;
A
#
# COMPACT_ATOMS: atom_id res chain seq x y z
N HIS A 1 -19.02 22.05 -15.27
CA HIS A 1 -18.43 20.76 -15.57
C HIS A 1 -18.30 19.97 -14.27
N PRO A 2 -18.90 18.78 -14.11
CA PRO A 2 -18.67 17.94 -12.95
C PRO A 2 -17.26 17.38 -13.03
N ALA A 3 -16.51 17.51 -11.93
CA ALA A 3 -15.20 16.91 -11.77
C ALA A 3 -15.35 15.38 -11.90
N LEU A 4 -14.66 14.80 -12.85
CA LEU A 4 -14.49 13.37 -12.96
C LEU A 4 -13.60 12.92 -11.79
N GLU A 5 -14.21 12.31 -10.79
CA GLU A 5 -13.48 11.60 -9.75
C GLU A 5 -12.80 10.38 -10.37
N HIS A 6 -11.51 10.48 -10.62
CA HIS A 6 -10.73 9.33 -10.97
C HIS A 6 -10.44 8.50 -9.71
N PRO A 7 -10.72 7.18 -9.70
CA PRO A 7 -10.38 6.33 -8.58
C PRO A 7 -8.86 6.22 -8.47
N GLY A 8 -8.30 6.76 -7.39
CA GLY A 8 -6.90 6.60 -7.05
C GLY A 8 -6.58 5.11 -6.81
N HIS A 9 -5.61 4.59 -7.51
CA HIS A 9 -5.12 3.23 -7.36
C HIS A 9 -3.82 3.25 -6.55
N ALA A 10 -3.84 2.67 -5.35
CA ALA A 10 -2.61 2.33 -4.65
C ALA A 10 -2.10 0.99 -5.19
N LEU A 11 -0.97 1.00 -5.89
CA LEU A 11 -0.25 -0.21 -6.30
C LEU A 11 0.62 -0.67 -5.13
N LEU A 12 0.22 -1.75 -4.49
CA LEU A 12 1.02 -2.43 -3.48
C LEU A 12 1.70 -3.64 -4.11
N GLY A 13 2.98 -3.51 -4.40
CA GLY A 13 3.78 -4.62 -4.91
C GLY A 13 4.48 -5.34 -3.77
N ALA A 14 4.03 -6.54 -3.41
CA ALA A 14 4.83 -7.47 -2.63
C ALA A 14 5.40 -8.52 -3.58
N SER A 15 6.72 -8.51 -3.78
CA SER A 15 7.40 -9.51 -4.60
C SER A 15 8.01 -10.57 -3.69
N PHE A 16 7.42 -11.74 -3.67
CA PHE A 16 8.07 -12.95 -3.15
C PHE A 16 9.15 -13.42 -4.14
N ARG A 17 10.05 -14.34 -3.73
CA ARG A 17 11.07 -14.94 -4.64
C ARG A 17 10.49 -15.53 -5.94
N ALA A 18 9.16 -15.52 -6.06
CA ALA A 18 8.37 -15.77 -7.25
C ALA A 18 7.46 -14.58 -7.48
N GLY A 19 7.95 -13.52 -8.07
CA GLY A 19 7.32 -12.25 -8.40
C GLY A 19 5.80 -12.15 -8.27
N PHE A 20 5.30 -11.56 -7.17
CA PHE A 20 3.92 -11.18 -6.99
C PHE A 20 3.77 -9.67 -7.05
N LEU A 21 2.90 -9.22 -7.92
CA LEU A 21 2.40 -7.85 -7.97
C LEU A 21 0.96 -7.89 -7.45
N ALA A 22 0.71 -7.31 -6.27
CA ALA A 22 -0.65 -7.15 -5.77
C ALA A 22 -1.13 -5.73 -6.09
N HIS A 23 -2.17 -5.64 -6.91
CA HIS A 23 -2.87 -4.39 -7.19
C HIS A 23 -4.13 -4.36 -6.31
N VAL A 24 -4.25 -3.38 -5.42
CA VAL A 24 -5.44 -3.20 -4.59
C VAL A 24 -6.15 -1.92 -5.02
N PRO A 25 -7.30 -2.03 -5.71
CA PRO A 25 -8.11 -0.86 -6.03
C PRO A 25 -8.83 -0.32 -4.79
N ARG A 26 -8.97 1.00 -4.72
CA ARG A 26 -9.85 1.68 -3.77
C ARG A 26 -11.28 1.18 -3.92
N LEU A 27 -11.82 0.50 -2.91
CA LEU A 27 -13.22 0.06 -2.91
C LEU A 27 -14.12 1.21 -2.46
N HIS A 28 -14.79 1.86 -3.43
CA HIS A 28 -16.06 2.53 -3.18
C HIS A 28 -17.17 1.50 -3.40
N GLY A 29 -17.92 1.25 -2.37
CA GLY A 29 -19.20 0.58 -2.25
C GLY A 29 -19.58 -0.52 -3.27
N HIS A 30 -19.92 -1.69 -2.74
CA HIS A 30 -20.62 -2.83 -3.34
C HIS A 30 -19.83 -3.81 -4.22
N ARG A 31 -19.66 -5.02 -3.60
CA ARG A 31 -19.54 -6.32 -4.29
C ARG A 31 -18.58 -6.34 -5.48
N HIS A 32 -17.33 -6.65 -5.23
CA HIS A 32 -16.60 -7.68 -5.98
C HIS A 32 -15.22 -7.84 -5.36
N CYS A 33 -14.97 -9.01 -4.79
CA CYS A 33 -13.62 -9.49 -4.52
C CYS A 33 -12.88 -9.51 -5.85
N GLN A 34 -12.13 -8.44 -6.15
CA GLN A 34 -11.38 -8.38 -7.41
C GLN A 34 -10.27 -9.43 -7.35
N ARG A 35 -10.25 -10.24 -8.36
CA ARG A 35 -9.35 -11.37 -8.59
C ARG A 35 -7.91 -10.90 -8.56
N HIS A 36 -7.16 -11.33 -7.57
CA HIS A 36 -5.71 -11.10 -7.43
C HIS A 36 -4.98 -11.89 -8.53
N ALA A 37 -4.83 -11.28 -9.71
CA ALA A 37 -4.30 -11.96 -10.91
C ALA A 37 -2.88 -12.54 -10.73
N GLY A 38 -2.07 -11.98 -9.82
CA GLY A 38 -0.71 -12.45 -9.53
C GLY A 38 -0.65 -13.67 -8.61
N LEU A 39 -1.61 -13.84 -7.70
CA LEU A 39 -1.68 -14.98 -6.77
C LEU A 39 -2.04 -16.31 -7.43
N ARG A 40 -2.63 -16.29 -8.62
CA ARG A 40 -3.14 -17.50 -9.28
C ARG A 40 -2.06 -18.51 -9.70
N ARG A 41 -0.80 -18.10 -9.90
CA ARG A 41 0.27 -18.99 -10.38
C ARG A 41 1.07 -19.65 -9.27
N SER A 42 1.10 -19.08 -8.04
CA SER A 42 1.96 -19.56 -6.98
C SER A 42 1.31 -19.58 -5.59
N GLY A 43 0.06 -19.12 -5.45
CA GLY A 43 -0.67 -19.11 -4.18
C GLY A 43 -2.07 -19.68 -4.28
N ARG A 44 -2.50 -20.41 -3.24
CA ARG A 44 -3.87 -20.87 -3.06
C ARG A 44 -4.50 -20.11 -1.89
N ARG A 45 -5.62 -19.45 -2.12
CA ARG A 45 -6.45 -18.88 -1.07
C ARG A 45 -7.08 -20.01 -0.27
N LEU A 46 -6.92 -19.95 1.04
CA LEU A 46 -7.50 -20.88 2.00
C LEU A 46 -8.80 -20.33 2.58
N ASP A 47 -8.77 -19.03 2.92
CA ASP A 47 -9.89 -18.30 3.50
C ASP A 47 -9.78 -16.81 3.20
N ASP A 48 -10.88 -16.05 3.31
CA ASP A 48 -10.89 -14.59 3.15
C ASP A 48 -12.11 -13.96 3.82
N GLY A 49 -12.00 -12.67 4.09
CA GLY A 49 -13.08 -11.89 4.66
C GLY A 49 -12.72 -10.44 4.85
N HIS A 50 -13.53 -9.78 5.64
CA HIS A 50 -13.33 -8.39 6.02
C HIS A 50 -13.98 -8.10 7.38
N PHE A 51 -13.58 -6.99 7.97
CA PHE A 51 -14.26 -6.40 9.13
C PHE A 51 -14.24 -4.87 9.00
N TRP A 52 -15.23 -4.23 9.59
CA TRP A 52 -15.34 -2.77 9.58
C TRP A 52 -14.48 -2.18 10.70
N LEU A 53 -13.83 -1.06 10.40
CA LEU A 53 -13.02 -0.31 11.34
C LEU A 53 -13.92 0.60 12.18
N SER A 54 -14.66 -0.04 13.08
CA SER A 54 -15.66 0.59 13.93
C SER A 54 -15.97 -0.29 15.14
N GLU A 55 -16.77 0.21 16.06
CA GLU A 55 -17.31 -0.54 17.21
C GLU A 55 -18.15 -1.74 16.78
N ILE A 56 -18.74 -1.67 15.58
CA ILE A 56 -19.57 -2.74 14.98
C ILE A 56 -18.81 -3.28 13.77
N THR A 57 -18.13 -4.40 13.94
CA THR A 57 -17.19 -4.92 12.94
C THR A 57 -17.82 -5.77 11.84
N ASP A 58 -19.07 -6.19 11.97
CA ASP A 58 -19.75 -7.14 11.09
C ASP A 58 -20.60 -6.51 9.97
N ARG A 59 -20.86 -5.21 10.03
CA ARG A 59 -21.69 -4.49 9.06
C ARG A 59 -21.17 -3.07 8.75
N PRO A 60 -21.53 -2.51 7.57
CA PRO A 60 -21.13 -1.17 7.18
C PRO A 60 -21.61 -0.11 8.18
N ASN A 61 -20.68 0.64 8.75
CA ASN A 61 -20.98 1.79 9.59
C ASN A 61 -19.75 2.70 9.72
N LYS A 62 -19.94 3.91 10.20
CA LYS A 62 -18.86 4.81 10.60
C LYS A 62 -18.46 4.46 12.03
N GLY A 63 -17.16 4.27 12.28
CA GLY A 63 -16.63 4.07 13.61
C GLY A 63 -16.23 5.39 14.25
N TRP A 64 -16.53 5.57 15.52
CA TRP A 64 -16.13 6.72 16.34
C TRP A 64 -16.38 8.06 15.66
N ASP A 65 -15.34 8.88 15.46
CA ASP A 65 -15.38 10.18 14.79
C ASP A 65 -15.08 10.11 13.27
N ALA A 66 -15.14 8.92 12.65
CA ALA A 66 -14.80 8.74 11.24
C ALA A 66 -15.70 9.55 10.31
N ALA A 67 -15.10 10.16 9.28
CA ALA A 67 -15.84 10.83 8.21
C ALA A 67 -16.58 9.85 7.29
N LEU A 68 -15.97 8.66 7.07
CA LEU A 68 -16.46 7.62 6.16
C LEU A 68 -16.39 6.22 6.82
N PRO A 69 -17.27 5.28 6.42
CA PRO A 69 -17.08 3.88 6.78
C PRO A 69 -15.74 3.36 6.24
N ARG A 70 -14.96 2.70 7.10
CA ARG A 70 -13.65 2.15 6.77
C ARG A 70 -13.62 0.65 7.03
N ILE A 71 -12.82 -0.06 6.25
CA ILE A 71 -12.80 -1.51 6.22
C ILE A 71 -11.37 -2.03 6.21
N CYS A 72 -11.15 -3.18 6.84
CA CYS A 72 -9.98 -4.02 6.66
C CYS A 72 -10.41 -5.33 5.97
N THR A 73 -9.83 -5.61 4.83
CA THR A 73 -9.99 -6.88 4.12
C THR A 73 -8.82 -7.79 4.44
N TRP A 74 -9.05 -9.10 4.46
CA TRP A 74 -8.00 -10.06 4.74
C TRP A 74 -8.15 -11.33 3.91
N GLY A 75 -7.04 -12.03 3.75
CA GLY A 75 -7.00 -13.34 3.14
C GLY A 75 -5.94 -14.22 3.80
N HIS A 76 -6.25 -15.49 3.94
CA HIS A 76 -5.31 -16.53 4.36
C HIS A 76 -4.90 -17.34 3.15
N PHE A 77 -3.61 -17.47 2.91
CA PHE A 77 -3.05 -18.05 1.69
C PHE A 77 -2.05 -19.15 1.99
N LEU A 78 -1.93 -20.10 1.04
CA LEU A 78 -0.85 -21.07 0.96
C LEU A 78 0.03 -20.73 -0.24
N ASP A 79 1.29 -20.44 -0.01
CA ASP A 79 2.30 -20.41 -1.08
C ASP A 79 2.57 -21.82 -1.58
N LEU A 80 2.29 -22.06 -2.86
CA LEU A 80 2.39 -23.41 -3.45
C LEU A 80 3.84 -23.88 -3.67
N GLN A 81 4.80 -22.96 -3.70
CA GLN A 81 6.22 -23.27 -3.86
C GLN A 81 6.85 -23.64 -2.52
N THR A 82 6.71 -22.78 -1.54
CA THR A 82 7.34 -22.95 -0.22
C THR A 82 6.48 -23.78 0.75
N LYS A 83 5.20 -24.01 0.42
CA LYS A 83 4.18 -24.61 1.29
C LYS A 83 3.95 -23.85 2.59
N ARG A 84 4.30 -22.56 2.60
CA ARG A 84 4.10 -21.67 3.74
C ARG A 84 2.70 -21.06 3.69
N ARG A 85 2.11 -20.90 4.86
CA ARG A 85 0.85 -20.17 5.03
C ARG A 85 1.17 -18.75 5.46
N PHE A 86 0.38 -17.78 4.96
CA PHE A 86 0.52 -16.39 5.35
C PHE A 86 -0.83 -15.69 5.31
N TRP A 87 -0.95 -14.69 6.15
CA TRP A 87 -2.09 -13.78 6.20
C TRP A 87 -1.73 -12.47 5.52
N PHE A 88 -2.67 -11.96 4.75
CA PHE A 88 -2.55 -10.67 4.09
C PHE A 88 -3.74 -9.81 4.49
N PHE A 89 -3.48 -8.69 5.15
CA PHE A 89 -4.47 -7.70 5.52
C PHE A 89 -4.26 -6.44 4.70
N ASN A 90 -5.36 -5.77 4.33
CA ASN A 90 -5.32 -4.49 3.68
C ASN A 90 -6.40 -3.58 4.24
N LEU A 91 -6.05 -2.35 4.57
CA LEU A 91 -6.94 -1.37 5.16
C LEU A 91 -6.80 0.00 4.50
N HIS A 92 -7.79 0.86 4.76
CA HIS A 92 -7.70 2.28 4.55
C HIS A 92 -8.33 2.98 5.76
N MET A 93 -7.53 3.60 6.61
CA MET A 93 -7.99 4.28 7.82
C MET A 93 -8.63 5.63 7.48
N ASP A 94 -9.39 6.20 8.42
CA ASP A 94 -10.08 7.46 8.16
C ASP A 94 -9.09 8.63 8.07
N HIS A 95 -9.34 9.55 7.14
CA HIS A 95 -8.45 10.68 6.86
C HIS A 95 -8.71 11.89 7.78
N ILE A 96 -9.86 11.93 8.49
CA ILE A 96 -10.25 13.03 9.38
C ILE A 96 -10.27 12.58 10.84
N GLY A 97 -11.01 11.51 11.16
CA GLY A 97 -11.26 11.05 12.52
C GLY A 97 -9.99 10.57 13.22
N VAL A 98 -9.53 11.30 14.24
CA VAL A 98 -8.34 10.93 15.01
C VAL A 98 -8.63 9.73 15.90
N GLN A 99 -9.75 9.76 16.64
CA GLN A 99 -10.19 8.65 17.48
C GLN A 99 -10.45 7.40 16.63
N ALA A 100 -11.07 7.56 15.47
CA ALA A 100 -11.30 6.46 14.55
C ALA A 100 -9.99 5.78 14.11
N ARG A 101 -8.91 6.54 13.84
CA ARG A 101 -7.60 5.97 13.52
C ARG A 101 -6.96 5.27 14.72
N GLU A 102 -7.02 5.87 15.90
CA GLU A 102 -6.47 5.27 17.13
C GLU A 102 -7.13 3.93 17.46
N GLU A 103 -8.45 3.92 17.50
CA GLU A 103 -9.20 2.70 17.82
C GLU A 103 -9.14 1.65 16.70
N SER A 104 -9.10 2.09 15.43
CA SER A 104 -8.86 1.18 14.29
C SER A 104 -7.50 0.48 14.39
N ALA A 105 -6.46 1.20 14.79
CA ALA A 105 -5.13 0.60 14.96
C ALA A 105 -5.15 -0.49 16.05
N LYS A 106 -5.77 -0.23 17.20
CA LYS A 106 -5.95 -1.20 18.29
C LYS A 106 -6.78 -2.40 17.83
N LEU A 107 -7.89 -2.16 17.13
CA LEU A 107 -8.78 -3.19 16.60
C LEU A 107 -8.04 -4.11 15.63
N VAL A 108 -7.27 -3.55 14.67
CA VAL A 108 -6.53 -4.33 13.67
C VAL A 108 -5.49 -5.22 14.34
N VAL A 109 -4.72 -4.68 15.30
CA VAL A 109 -3.74 -5.47 16.06
C VAL A 109 -4.41 -6.58 16.86
N ALA A 110 -5.56 -6.31 17.48
CA ALA A 110 -6.33 -7.32 18.21
C ALA A 110 -6.86 -8.43 17.28
N LYS A 111 -7.40 -8.05 16.11
CA LYS A 111 -7.88 -9.00 15.10
C LYS A 111 -6.76 -9.88 14.54
N ILE A 112 -5.59 -9.33 14.28
CA ILE A 112 -4.42 -10.12 13.86
C ILE A 112 -4.04 -11.14 14.94
N ARG A 113 -4.02 -10.74 16.22
CA ARG A 113 -3.74 -11.66 17.32
C ARG A 113 -4.78 -12.77 17.50
N GLU A 114 -6.05 -12.44 17.27
CA GLU A 114 -7.18 -13.39 17.35
C GLU A 114 -7.10 -14.42 16.23
N MET A 115 -6.85 -13.96 14.99
CA MET A 115 -6.97 -14.77 13.78
C MET A 115 -5.71 -15.56 13.46
N CYS A 116 -4.53 -14.98 13.68
CA CYS A 116 -3.27 -15.56 13.25
C CYS A 116 -2.63 -16.39 14.36
N LYS A 117 -2.24 -17.62 14.04
CA LYS A 117 -1.51 -18.46 14.98
C LYS A 117 -0.08 -17.93 15.20
N PRO A 118 0.51 -18.12 16.38
CA PRO A 118 1.92 -17.84 16.60
C PRO A 118 2.78 -18.51 15.51
N LYS A 119 3.74 -17.77 14.95
CA LYS A 119 4.64 -18.19 13.86
C LYS A 119 4.03 -18.22 12.45
N GLU A 120 2.76 -17.90 12.24
CA GLU A 120 2.25 -17.63 10.90
C GLU A 120 2.79 -16.27 10.39
N PHE A 121 3.00 -16.19 9.10
CA PHE A 121 3.48 -14.96 8.47
C PHE A 121 2.30 -14.01 8.28
N VAL A 122 2.49 -12.76 8.65
CA VAL A 122 1.49 -11.70 8.52
C VAL A 122 2.08 -10.57 7.68
N ILE A 123 1.29 -10.07 6.75
CA ILE A 123 1.54 -8.86 5.97
C ILE A 123 0.32 -7.97 6.13
N LEU A 124 0.51 -6.76 6.63
CA LEU A 124 -0.53 -5.73 6.76
C LEU A 124 -0.15 -4.54 5.89
N THR A 125 -1.04 -4.13 5.01
CA THR A 125 -0.81 -3.06 4.05
C THR A 125 -1.95 -2.05 4.06
N GLY A 126 -1.71 -0.86 3.55
CA GLY A 126 -2.78 0.11 3.29
C GLY A 126 -2.34 1.56 3.41
N ASP A 127 -3.33 2.42 3.22
CA ASP A 127 -3.27 3.82 3.58
C ASP A 127 -3.75 3.97 5.03
N PHE A 128 -2.82 4.32 5.90
CA PHE A 128 -3.10 4.48 7.33
C PHE A 128 -3.52 5.90 7.69
N ASN A 129 -3.37 6.86 6.77
CA ASN A 129 -3.59 8.27 7.01
C ASN A 129 -2.84 8.82 8.26
N VAL A 130 -1.76 8.16 8.64
CA VAL A 130 -0.79 8.59 9.65
C VAL A 130 0.62 8.26 9.16
N ASP A 131 1.55 9.16 9.42
CA ASP A 131 2.94 8.94 9.06
C ASP A 131 3.74 8.24 10.17
N GLN A 132 4.99 7.94 9.89
CA GLN A 132 5.93 7.26 10.79
C GLN A 132 6.21 8.02 12.11
N ASN A 133 5.87 9.31 12.20
CA ASN A 133 6.10 10.14 13.38
C ASN A 133 4.85 10.21 14.30
N ASN A 134 3.72 9.68 13.83
CA ASN A 134 2.47 9.72 14.59
C ASN A 134 2.42 8.60 15.65
N HIS A 135 1.86 8.90 16.83
CA HIS A 135 1.72 7.92 17.90
C HIS A 135 0.84 6.71 17.53
N ILE A 136 -0.09 6.88 16.60
CA ILE A 136 -0.94 5.78 16.09
C ILE A 136 -0.09 4.75 15.32
N TYR A 137 0.90 5.19 14.54
CA TYR A 137 1.88 4.31 13.92
C TYR A 137 2.62 3.45 14.97
N THR A 138 2.93 4.05 16.12
CA THR A 138 3.58 3.33 17.22
C THR A 138 2.75 2.16 17.73
N THR A 139 1.41 2.21 17.67
CA THR A 139 0.53 1.09 18.04
C THR A 139 0.85 -0.18 17.26
N PHE A 140 1.19 -0.06 15.98
CA PHE A 140 1.55 -1.20 15.15
C PHE A 140 2.96 -1.73 15.46
N VAL A 141 3.98 -0.87 15.48
CA VAL A 141 5.37 -1.29 15.67
C VAL A 141 5.68 -1.73 17.10
N SER A 142 5.01 -1.19 18.11
CA SER A 142 5.14 -1.62 19.50
C SER A 142 4.31 -2.84 19.86
N SER A 143 3.49 -3.34 18.95
CA SER A 143 2.63 -4.51 19.16
C SER A 143 3.41 -5.80 19.43
N GLY A 144 4.67 -5.89 19.06
CA GLY A 144 5.51 -7.09 19.13
C GLY A 144 5.19 -8.16 18.06
N ILE A 145 4.12 -7.96 17.28
CA ILE A 145 3.71 -8.89 16.20
C ILE A 145 3.92 -8.32 14.80
N LEU A 146 4.20 -7.03 14.68
CA LEU A 146 4.40 -6.32 13.41
C LEU A 146 5.67 -5.46 13.48
N ALA A 147 6.36 -5.37 12.37
CA ALA A 147 7.49 -4.46 12.15
C ALA A 147 7.29 -3.72 10.83
N ASP A 148 7.68 -2.45 10.74
CA ASP A 148 7.63 -1.69 9.50
C ASP A 148 8.66 -2.26 8.51
N SER A 149 8.19 -2.58 7.31
CA SER A 149 9.04 -3.07 6.23
C SER A 149 10.08 -2.04 5.78
N TYR A 150 9.79 -0.75 5.89
CA TYR A 150 10.77 0.31 5.64
C TYR A 150 11.94 0.20 6.61
N GLU A 151 11.67 0.04 7.91
CA GLU A 151 12.72 0.00 8.94
C GLU A 151 13.54 -1.29 8.88
N THR A 152 12.91 -2.40 8.50
CA THR A 152 13.54 -3.73 8.46
C THR A 152 14.17 -4.09 7.10
N ALA A 153 13.97 -3.27 6.07
CA ALA A 153 14.50 -3.51 4.74
C ALA A 153 16.04 -3.47 4.69
N GLY A 154 16.63 -4.46 4.03
CA GLY A 154 18.06 -4.49 3.76
C GLY A 154 18.51 -3.37 2.81
N ARG A 155 17.67 -2.98 1.85
CA ARG A 155 17.89 -1.87 0.93
C ARG A 155 16.63 -1.05 0.80
N ARG A 156 16.79 0.30 0.70
CA ARG A 156 15.68 1.23 0.56
C ARG A 156 15.91 2.16 -0.63
N TYR A 157 14.85 2.36 -1.41
CA TYR A 157 14.77 3.40 -2.42
C TYR A 157 13.46 4.15 -2.22
N ALA A 158 13.52 5.23 -1.46
CA ALA A 158 12.35 6.03 -1.09
C ALA A 158 12.73 7.53 -1.18
N PRO A 159 12.84 8.08 -2.41
CA PRO A 159 13.25 9.47 -2.62
C PRO A 159 12.15 10.46 -2.20
N ASN A 160 10.94 9.99 -1.96
CA ASN A 160 9.77 10.75 -1.53
C ASN A 160 8.98 9.93 -0.51
N GLY A 161 8.11 10.58 0.29
CA GLY A 161 7.02 9.92 0.99
C GLY A 161 5.96 9.39 0.02
N THR A 162 4.82 8.94 0.55
CA THR A 162 3.87 8.18 -0.27
C THR A 162 2.72 9.00 -0.84
N PHE A 163 2.53 10.26 -0.42
CA PHE A 163 1.47 11.13 -0.91
C PHE A 163 2.03 12.23 -1.82
N ASN A 164 1.39 12.51 -2.96
CA ASN A 164 1.83 13.50 -3.96
C ASN A 164 0.73 14.49 -4.37
N SER A 165 -0.53 14.26 -3.99
CA SER A 165 -1.67 15.13 -4.35
C SER A 165 -1.81 15.38 -5.87
N PHE A 166 -1.53 14.38 -6.70
CA PHE A 166 -1.48 14.47 -8.18
C PHE A 166 -0.47 15.49 -8.72
N ASN A 167 0.48 15.93 -7.91
CA ASN A 167 1.52 16.88 -8.33
C ASN A 167 2.91 16.25 -8.22
N PRO A 168 3.54 15.88 -9.36
CA PRO A 168 4.86 15.24 -9.37
C PRO A 168 5.99 16.15 -8.91
N SER A 169 5.75 17.45 -8.79
CA SER A 169 6.75 18.43 -8.31
C SER A 169 6.78 18.56 -6.78
N LEU A 170 5.80 17.97 -6.07
CA LEU A 170 5.76 18.02 -4.61
C LEU A 170 6.60 16.89 -4.00
N LYS A 171 7.23 17.20 -2.88
CA LYS A 171 8.00 16.25 -2.07
C LYS A 171 7.53 16.31 -0.61
N THR A 172 7.43 15.16 0.00
CA THR A 172 7.25 14.98 1.45
C THR A 172 8.13 13.85 1.95
N ASP A 173 8.46 13.85 3.23
CA ASP A 173 9.11 12.72 3.91
C ASP A 173 8.10 11.84 4.66
N SER A 174 6.83 12.25 4.71
CA SER A 174 5.73 11.50 5.35
C SER A 174 5.32 10.29 4.51
N ARG A 175 5.38 9.11 5.11
CA ARG A 175 4.86 7.87 4.54
C ARG A 175 3.55 7.53 5.24
N ILE A 176 2.42 7.68 4.56
CA ILE A 176 1.10 7.34 5.10
C ILE A 176 0.60 5.99 4.59
N ASP A 177 1.24 5.45 3.56
CA ASP A 177 1.06 4.09 3.09
C ASP A 177 2.16 3.21 3.68
N HIS A 178 1.77 2.21 4.46
CA HIS A 178 2.70 1.34 5.15
C HIS A 178 2.52 -0.12 4.74
N ILE A 179 3.61 -0.87 4.84
CA ILE A 179 3.62 -2.32 4.76
C ILE A 179 4.28 -2.82 6.05
N PHE A 180 3.48 -3.35 6.95
CA PHE A 180 3.96 -4.01 8.15
C PHE A 180 4.03 -5.51 7.92
N VAL A 181 5.02 -6.15 8.52
CA VAL A 181 5.25 -7.59 8.40
C VAL A 181 5.51 -8.21 9.76
N SER A 182 5.15 -9.48 9.95
CA SER A 182 5.56 -10.19 11.15
C SER A 182 7.09 -10.33 11.21
N PRO A 183 7.71 -10.37 12.42
CA PRO A 183 9.17 -10.43 12.58
C PRO A 183 9.85 -11.62 11.89
N SER A 184 9.09 -12.68 11.62
CA SER A 184 9.55 -13.86 10.87
C SER A 184 9.68 -13.65 9.36
N VAL A 185 9.18 -12.52 8.83
CA VAL A 185 9.34 -12.14 7.43
C VAL A 185 10.62 -11.33 7.26
N ARG A 186 11.45 -11.72 6.29
CA ARG A 186 12.61 -10.94 5.91
C ARG A 186 12.25 -9.97 4.79
N VAL A 187 12.56 -8.69 4.98
CA VAL A 187 12.41 -7.67 3.95
C VAL A 187 13.79 -7.45 3.30
N HIS A 188 13.88 -7.75 2.00
CA HIS A 188 15.11 -7.54 1.23
C HIS A 188 15.20 -6.12 0.74
N ASP A 189 14.14 -5.64 0.09
CA ASP A 189 14.08 -4.35 -0.54
C ASP A 189 12.75 -3.65 -0.21
N TYR A 190 12.82 -2.33 -0.08
CA TYR A 190 11.67 -1.42 0.02
C TYR A 190 11.83 -0.31 -0.99
N GLY A 191 10.75 0.04 -1.68
CA GLY A 191 10.74 1.13 -2.64
C GLY A 191 9.45 1.94 -2.61
N VAL A 192 9.57 3.26 -2.80
CA VAL A 192 8.48 4.14 -3.20
C VAL A 192 8.67 4.46 -4.68
N LEU A 193 7.73 4.03 -5.52
CA LEU A 193 7.81 4.20 -6.96
C LEU A 193 7.28 5.58 -7.34
N THR A 194 8.19 6.48 -7.66
CA THR A 194 7.85 7.87 -8.03
C THR A 194 7.73 8.07 -9.54
N ASP A 195 7.35 7.00 -10.26
CA ASP A 195 7.19 7.04 -11.70
C ASP A 195 6.06 7.97 -12.11
N THR A 196 6.32 8.68 -13.21
CA THR A 196 5.35 9.56 -13.85
C THR A 196 5.11 9.12 -15.29
N TYR A 197 3.94 9.44 -15.84
CA TYR A 197 3.71 9.35 -17.27
C TYR A 197 3.76 10.74 -17.91
N ARG A 198 3.91 10.77 -19.22
CA ARG A 198 4.03 12.01 -19.98
C ARG A 198 2.74 12.27 -20.75
N THR A 199 2.25 13.51 -20.70
CA THR A 199 1.15 14.00 -21.55
C THR A 199 1.67 15.10 -22.47
N GLU A 200 1.12 15.17 -23.66
CA GLU A 200 1.46 16.18 -24.64
C GLU A 200 1.10 17.58 -24.14
N THR A 201 1.94 18.53 -24.45
CA THR A 201 1.71 19.97 -24.29
C THR A 201 1.61 20.63 -25.67
N ALA A 202 1.28 21.91 -25.72
CA ALA A 202 1.32 22.67 -26.97
C ALA A 202 2.69 22.66 -27.66
N ALA A 203 3.78 22.48 -26.89
CA ALA A 203 5.15 22.41 -27.37
C ALA A 203 5.70 20.98 -27.54
N SER A 204 4.90 19.94 -27.37
CA SER A 204 5.37 18.53 -27.38
C SER A 204 5.97 18.09 -28.73
N GLY A 205 5.59 18.69 -29.82
CA GLY A 205 6.15 18.41 -31.16
C GLY A 205 7.47 19.13 -31.46
N GLU A 206 7.89 20.06 -30.62
CA GLU A 206 9.12 20.82 -30.82
C GLU A 206 10.31 20.10 -30.23
N GLU A 207 11.34 19.89 -31.05
CA GLU A 207 12.59 19.30 -30.60
C GLU A 207 13.43 20.36 -29.81
N ILE A 208 13.83 19.96 -28.60
CA ILE A 208 14.76 20.78 -27.78
C ILE A 208 16.16 20.54 -28.31
N LYS A 209 16.72 21.55 -29.00
CA LYS A 209 18.11 21.51 -29.53
C LYS A 209 19.06 22.14 -28.54
N SER A 210 20.10 21.40 -28.18
CA SER A 210 21.22 21.92 -27.39
C SER A 210 22.55 21.45 -28.00
N GLY A 211 23.53 22.32 -28.06
CA GLY A 211 24.89 21.94 -28.45
C GLY A 211 25.62 21.08 -27.39
N ALA A 212 25.03 20.90 -26.23
CA ALA A 212 25.65 20.26 -25.06
C ALA A 212 25.42 18.76 -24.95
N PHE A 213 24.50 18.16 -25.71
CA PHE A 213 24.23 16.71 -25.66
C PHE A 213 24.51 15.98 -26.99
N PRO A 214 24.68 14.66 -26.98
CA PRO A 214 25.02 13.89 -28.17
C PRO A 214 24.00 14.07 -29.30
N LYS A 215 24.44 14.03 -30.55
CA LYS A 215 23.60 14.21 -31.74
C LYS A 215 22.54 13.15 -31.92
N GLU A 216 22.74 11.98 -31.31
CA GLU A 216 21.82 10.84 -31.31
C GLU A 216 20.60 11.06 -30.37
N VAL A 217 20.66 12.06 -29.48
CA VAL A 217 19.61 12.36 -28.52
C VAL A 217 18.66 13.41 -29.09
N SER A 218 17.38 13.08 -29.19
CA SER A 218 16.28 13.99 -29.47
C SER A 218 15.40 14.12 -28.23
N LEU A 219 15.24 15.35 -27.73
CA LEU A 219 14.45 15.63 -26.53
C LEU A 219 13.21 16.46 -26.90
N HIS A 220 12.08 16.10 -26.32
CA HIS A 220 10.82 16.82 -26.48
C HIS A 220 10.23 17.19 -25.12
N SER A 221 9.48 18.28 -25.07
CA SER A 221 8.81 18.74 -23.85
C SER A 221 7.49 18.02 -23.63
N TYR A 222 7.25 17.58 -22.39
CA TYR A 222 6.01 16.95 -21.94
C TYR A 222 5.66 17.40 -20.54
N ASP A 223 4.36 17.34 -20.19
CA ASP A 223 3.92 17.47 -18.82
C ASP A 223 4.04 16.13 -18.09
N ALA A 224 4.70 16.14 -16.93
CA ALA A 224 4.72 14.97 -16.05
C ALA A 224 3.43 14.88 -15.24
N ARG A 225 2.85 13.69 -15.19
CA ARG A 225 1.62 13.39 -14.43
C ARG A 225 1.84 12.16 -13.55
N THR A 226 1.16 12.11 -12.43
CA THR A 226 1.11 10.91 -11.57
C THR A 226 -0.20 10.14 -11.79
N PRO A 227 -0.16 8.80 -11.85
CA PRO A 227 -1.38 7.99 -12.06
C PRO A 227 -2.30 7.94 -10.84
N SER A 228 -1.80 8.37 -9.68
CA SER A 228 -2.53 8.44 -8.40
C SER A 228 -2.01 9.62 -7.59
N ASP A 229 -2.80 10.09 -6.63
CA ASP A 229 -2.39 11.03 -5.58
C ASP A 229 -1.45 10.40 -4.54
N HIS A 230 -1.25 9.07 -4.60
CA HIS A 230 -0.25 8.34 -3.84
C HIS A 230 0.78 7.69 -4.76
N PHE A 231 2.02 7.57 -4.28
CA PHE A 231 3.04 6.75 -4.91
C PHE A 231 2.94 5.30 -4.43
N PRO A 232 3.07 4.32 -5.34
CA PRO A 232 3.07 2.91 -4.95
C PRO A 232 4.24 2.56 -4.04
N VAL A 233 3.95 1.76 -3.01
CA VAL A 233 4.97 1.15 -2.16
C VAL A 233 5.21 -0.30 -2.61
N VAL A 234 6.48 -0.66 -2.78
CA VAL A 234 6.91 -2.00 -3.21
C VAL A 234 7.87 -2.59 -2.20
N VAL A 235 7.68 -3.85 -1.84
CA VAL A 235 8.61 -4.61 -1.00
C VAL A 235 8.91 -5.96 -1.61
N ARG A 236 10.13 -6.43 -1.43
CA ARG A 236 10.54 -7.80 -1.72
C ARG A 236 10.75 -8.55 -0.41
N LEU A 237 9.94 -9.60 -0.22
CA LEU A 237 9.85 -10.34 1.03
C LEU A 237 10.33 -11.78 0.88
N GLU A 238 10.74 -12.36 2.01
CA GLU A 238 11.04 -13.79 2.14
C GLU A 238 10.52 -14.29 3.48
N PHE A 239 9.80 -15.42 3.47
CA PHE A 239 9.40 -16.12 4.69
C PHE A 239 10.56 -16.92 5.25
N ARG A 240 11.06 -16.54 6.43
CA ARG A 240 12.17 -17.25 7.10
C ARG A 240 11.71 -18.65 7.53
N ARG A 241 12.67 -19.56 7.58
CA ARG A 241 12.47 -20.93 8.11
C ARG A 241 12.34 -20.94 9.63
#